data_c62c542793fb0c9a5e211fcfb1ea05ad
#
_entry.id   c62c542793fb0c9a5e211fcfb1ea05ad
#
_cell.length_a   1.000
_cell.length_b   1.000
_cell.length_c   1.000
_cell.angle_alpha   90.00
_cell.angle_beta   90.00
_cell.angle_gamma   90.00
#
_symmetry.space_group_name_H-M   'P 1'
#
loop_
_entity.id
_entity.type
_entity.pdbx_description
1 polymer ?
#
loop_
_entity_poly.entity_id
_entity_poly.type
_entity_poly.pdbx_seq_one_letter_code
_entity_poly.pdbx_strand_id
1 'polypeptide(L)'
;MKNKVNWTWGAALAWSMLCGSVLAEPVARHITAKVEVENTTDYKNIAGSTARSKEQTRQLNVTLDNRDKQAANDVVVKWAIYAHKMETNKLVTVKEGTVKAKIEALSTTSVKGEKVIIKGTPKHTVVTRKTTNGKAQNSSKNEAATGEEYYGYAVAVYAGGVLLDETSSHPSLKIEK
;
A
#
# COMPACT_ATOMS: atom_id res chain seq x y z
N MET A 1 83.94 -39.11 5.85
CA MET A 1 82.56 -39.58 6.09
C MET A 1 81.62 -38.44 5.64
N LYS A 2 80.92 -38.64 4.51
CA LYS A 2 80.03 -37.63 3.89
C LYS A 2 78.59 -38.08 4.04
N ASN A 3 77.82 -37.40 4.90
CA ASN A 3 76.39 -37.63 5.02
C ASN A 3 75.65 -36.81 3.95
N LYS A 4 74.94 -37.52 3.05
CA LYS A 4 74.00 -36.94 2.10
C LYS A 4 72.64 -36.87 2.73
N VAL A 5 72.08 -35.65 2.84
CA VAL A 5 70.67 -35.40 3.26
C VAL A 5 69.84 -35.30 1.97
N ASN A 6 68.92 -36.29 1.80
CA ASN A 6 67.93 -36.26 0.74
C ASN A 6 66.75 -35.39 1.14
N TRP A 7 66.50 -34.32 0.40
CA TRP A 7 65.27 -33.53 0.54
C TRP A 7 64.26 -34.05 -0.49
N THR A 8 63.20 -34.67 0.02
CA THR A 8 62.03 -35.02 -0.79
C THR A 8 61.06 -33.85 -0.77
N TRP A 9 60.80 -33.24 -1.92
CA TRP A 9 59.80 -32.21 -2.13
C TRP A 9 58.44 -32.87 -2.24
N GLY A 10 57.58 -32.67 -1.21
CA GLY A 10 56.19 -33.05 -1.27
C GLY A 10 55.40 -31.92 -1.97
N ALA A 11 54.95 -32.20 -3.21
CA ALA A 11 54.04 -31.31 -3.89
C ALA A 11 52.63 -31.41 -3.31
N ALA A 12 52.22 -30.44 -2.51
CA ALA A 12 50.87 -30.29 -2.06
C ALA A 12 50.02 -29.68 -3.18
N LEU A 13 49.20 -30.49 -3.84
CA LEU A 13 48.17 -30.04 -4.76
C LEU A 13 47.01 -29.41 -3.96
N ALA A 14 46.99 -28.09 -3.87
CA ALA A 14 45.85 -27.32 -3.35
C ALA A 14 44.76 -27.32 -4.43
N TRP A 15 43.74 -28.16 -4.27
CA TRP A 15 42.49 -28.09 -5.01
C TRP A 15 41.68 -26.89 -4.47
N SER A 16 41.79 -25.75 -5.16
CA SER A 16 40.87 -24.62 -4.95
C SER A 16 39.53 -24.97 -5.58
N MET A 17 38.58 -25.40 -4.71
CA MET A 17 37.16 -25.42 -5.07
C MET A 17 36.68 -24.00 -5.32
N LEU A 18 36.65 -23.59 -6.61
CA LEU A 18 35.83 -22.46 -7.03
C LEU A 18 34.35 -22.83 -6.82
N CYS A 19 33.82 -22.48 -5.68
CA CYS A 19 32.36 -22.36 -5.49
C CYS A 19 31.88 -21.21 -6.40
N GLY A 20 31.62 -21.52 -7.67
CA GLY A 20 30.92 -20.62 -8.58
C GLY A 20 29.51 -20.38 -7.99
N SER A 21 29.27 -19.23 -7.41
CA SER A 21 27.93 -18.74 -7.12
C SER A 21 27.23 -18.61 -8.47
N VAL A 22 26.42 -19.60 -8.82
CA VAL A 22 25.49 -19.50 -9.94
C VAL A 22 24.50 -18.42 -9.49
N LEU A 23 24.72 -17.18 -9.92
CA LEU A 23 23.71 -16.13 -9.88
C LEU A 23 22.58 -16.62 -10.79
N ALA A 24 21.57 -17.24 -10.20
CA ALA A 24 20.37 -17.59 -10.93
C ALA A 24 19.83 -16.29 -11.55
N GLU A 25 19.80 -16.22 -12.88
CA GLU A 25 19.13 -15.12 -13.56
C GLU A 25 17.73 -14.99 -13.02
N PRO A 26 17.25 -13.77 -12.75
CA PRO A 26 15.89 -13.56 -12.29
C PRO A 26 14.95 -14.07 -13.38
N VAL A 27 14.30 -15.20 -13.13
CA VAL A 27 13.28 -15.74 -14.02
C VAL A 27 12.18 -14.69 -14.09
N ALA A 28 11.92 -14.18 -15.31
CA ALA A 28 10.82 -13.26 -15.55
C ALA A 28 9.53 -13.93 -15.08
N ARG A 29 8.91 -13.44 -14.01
CA ARG A 29 7.68 -14.00 -13.45
C ARG A 29 6.48 -13.28 -14.03
N HIS A 30 5.48 -14.04 -14.49
CA HIS A 30 4.23 -13.52 -15.04
C HIS A 30 3.17 -13.52 -13.95
N ILE A 31 3.31 -12.58 -13.00
CA ILE A 31 2.30 -12.35 -11.96
C ILE A 31 1.63 -11.02 -12.25
N THR A 32 0.31 -11.03 -12.35
CA THR A 32 -0.51 -9.84 -12.53
C THR A 32 -1.41 -9.61 -11.33
N ALA A 33 -1.75 -8.34 -11.05
CA ALA A 33 -2.60 -7.94 -9.95
C ALA A 33 -3.91 -7.33 -10.44
N LYS A 34 -5.02 -7.76 -9.85
CA LYS A 34 -6.31 -7.08 -9.95
C LYS A 34 -6.69 -6.52 -8.59
N VAL A 35 -7.05 -5.25 -8.53
CA VAL A 35 -7.40 -4.57 -7.28
C VAL A 35 -8.88 -4.26 -7.26
N GLU A 36 -9.53 -4.66 -6.18
CA GLU A 36 -10.90 -4.30 -5.84
C GLU A 36 -10.91 -3.51 -4.53
N VAL A 37 -11.74 -2.46 -4.47
CA VAL A 37 -11.85 -1.61 -3.28
C VAL A 37 -13.18 -1.93 -2.60
N GLU A 38 -13.13 -2.57 -1.44
CA GLU A 38 -14.28 -2.66 -0.56
C GLU A 38 -14.54 -1.28 0.04
N ASN A 39 -15.76 -0.78 -0.09
CA ASN A 39 -16.09 0.56 0.37
C ASN A 39 -17.41 0.61 1.12
N THR A 40 -17.41 1.40 2.20
CA THR A 40 -18.62 1.80 2.93
C THR A 40 -18.53 3.29 3.17
N THR A 41 -19.67 3.99 3.12
CA THR A 41 -19.74 5.41 3.39
C THR A 41 -20.93 5.67 4.31
N ASP A 42 -20.63 6.25 5.47
CA ASP A 42 -21.61 6.65 6.46
C ASP A 42 -21.70 8.18 6.56
N TYR A 43 -22.90 8.69 6.78
CA TYR A 43 -23.15 10.12 6.92
C TYR A 43 -23.73 10.41 8.29
N LYS A 44 -23.15 11.41 8.97
CA LYS A 44 -23.62 11.88 10.28
C LYS A 44 -24.13 13.32 10.16
N ASN A 45 -25.31 13.60 10.69
CA ASN A 45 -25.87 14.95 10.71
C ASN A 45 -25.03 15.85 11.61
N ILE A 46 -24.84 17.11 11.19
CA ILE A 46 -24.18 18.15 11.96
C ILE A 46 -25.26 18.98 12.62
N ALA A 47 -25.17 19.11 13.94
CA ALA A 47 -26.16 19.88 14.69
C ALA A 47 -26.24 21.33 14.22
N GLY A 48 -27.46 21.82 13.99
CA GLY A 48 -27.69 23.19 13.49
C GLY A 48 -27.30 23.43 12.04
N SER A 49 -27.07 22.39 11.24
CA SER A 49 -26.75 22.51 9.83
C SER A 49 -27.51 21.48 8.99
N THR A 50 -27.67 21.76 7.70
CA THR A 50 -28.16 20.80 6.69
C THR A 50 -27.03 19.92 6.13
N ALA A 51 -25.79 20.27 6.40
CA ALA A 51 -24.64 19.47 5.98
C ALA A 51 -24.47 18.21 6.83
N ARG A 52 -23.76 17.25 6.27
CA ARG A 52 -23.41 15.98 6.91
C ARG A 52 -21.91 15.77 6.88
N SER A 53 -21.35 15.29 7.97
CA SER A 53 -20.00 14.73 7.95
C SER A 53 -20.03 13.34 7.30
N LYS A 54 -18.94 12.99 6.63
CA LYS A 54 -18.78 11.75 5.87
C LYS A 54 -17.67 10.91 6.51
N GLU A 55 -17.97 9.65 6.76
CA GLU A 55 -17.00 8.66 7.20
C GLU A 55 -16.90 7.57 6.11
N GLN A 56 -15.75 7.41 5.52
CA GLN A 56 -15.50 6.47 4.42
C GLN A 56 -14.56 5.38 4.90
N THR A 57 -15.02 4.15 4.90
CA THR A 57 -14.16 2.98 5.13
C THR A 57 -13.71 2.43 3.78
N ARG A 58 -12.40 2.16 3.64
CA ARG A 58 -11.79 1.59 2.45
C ARG A 58 -10.91 0.42 2.84
N GLN A 59 -10.99 -0.67 2.06
CA GLN A 59 -10.09 -1.81 2.17
C GLN A 59 -9.76 -2.30 0.77
N LEU A 60 -8.47 -2.52 0.51
CA LEU A 60 -8.02 -3.06 -0.77
C LEU A 60 -8.04 -4.59 -0.69
N ASN A 61 -8.61 -5.22 -1.71
CA ASN A 61 -8.50 -6.65 -1.95
C ASN A 61 -7.72 -6.84 -3.26
N VAL A 62 -6.52 -7.40 -3.16
CA VAL A 62 -5.61 -7.59 -4.29
C VAL A 62 -5.58 -9.06 -4.66
N THR A 63 -6.09 -9.36 -5.83
CA THR A 63 -6.06 -10.70 -6.43
C THR A 63 -4.84 -10.81 -7.31
N LEU A 64 -3.95 -11.75 -6.98
CA LEU A 64 -2.70 -12.04 -7.69
C LEU A 64 -2.90 -13.29 -8.54
N ASP A 65 -2.61 -13.21 -9.83
CA ASP A 65 -2.70 -14.33 -10.78
C ASP A 65 -1.28 -14.72 -11.24
N ASN A 66 -0.84 -15.92 -10.86
CA ASN A 66 0.44 -16.48 -11.26
C ASN A 66 0.25 -17.38 -12.48
N ARG A 67 0.70 -16.95 -13.64
CA ARG A 67 0.63 -17.71 -14.90
C ARG A 67 1.87 -18.58 -15.17
N ASP A 68 2.81 -18.61 -14.24
CA ASP A 68 4.00 -19.43 -14.36
C ASP A 68 3.75 -20.86 -13.85
N LYS A 69 4.49 -21.81 -14.42
CA LYS A 69 4.52 -23.20 -13.95
C LYS A 69 5.32 -23.40 -12.66
N GLN A 70 5.79 -22.32 -12.04
CA GLN A 70 6.56 -22.32 -10.80
C GLN A 70 5.84 -21.50 -9.75
N ALA A 71 5.88 -21.96 -8.50
CA ALA A 71 5.36 -21.23 -7.36
C ALA A 71 6.24 -20.00 -7.06
N ALA A 72 5.60 -18.91 -6.60
CA ALA A 72 6.27 -17.72 -6.13
C ALA A 72 6.10 -17.60 -4.60
N ASN A 73 7.19 -17.80 -3.84
CA ASN A 73 7.15 -17.84 -2.38
C ASN A 73 7.47 -16.47 -1.72
N ASP A 74 7.97 -15.52 -2.49
CA ASP A 74 8.55 -14.25 -2.04
C ASP A 74 7.82 -13.03 -2.63
N VAL A 75 6.53 -13.16 -2.87
CA VAL A 75 5.72 -12.07 -3.41
C VAL A 75 5.43 -11.06 -2.32
N VAL A 76 5.70 -9.80 -2.61
CA VAL A 76 5.48 -8.66 -1.72
C VAL A 76 4.52 -7.70 -2.41
N VAL A 77 3.39 -7.45 -1.80
CA VAL A 77 2.40 -6.46 -2.26
C VAL A 77 2.52 -5.23 -1.39
N LYS A 78 2.99 -4.12 -1.97
CA LYS A 78 2.94 -2.80 -1.34
C LYS A 78 1.67 -2.09 -1.79
N TRP A 79 1.03 -1.38 -0.89
CA TRP A 79 -0.19 -0.64 -1.20
C TRP A 79 -0.24 0.68 -0.44
N ALA A 80 -0.93 1.66 -1.02
CA ALA A 80 -1.20 2.94 -0.38
C ALA A 80 -2.63 3.42 -0.72
N ILE A 81 -3.25 4.11 0.24
CA ILE A 81 -4.53 4.80 0.09
C ILE A 81 -4.30 6.29 0.22
N TYR A 82 -4.87 7.05 -0.70
CA TYR A 82 -4.71 8.49 -0.81
C TYR A 82 -6.02 9.22 -0.60
N ALA A 83 -5.93 10.42 -0.04
CA ALA A 83 -7.05 11.32 0.14
C ALA A 83 -6.63 12.77 -0.15
N HIS A 84 -7.62 13.63 -0.39
CA HIS A 84 -7.44 15.07 -0.39
C HIS A 84 -7.80 15.65 0.98
N LYS A 85 -6.96 16.52 1.51
CA LYS A 85 -7.33 17.39 2.63
C LYS A 85 -8.40 18.36 2.19
N MET A 86 -9.57 18.33 2.81
CA MET A 86 -10.72 19.15 2.38
C MET A 86 -10.49 20.66 2.54
N GLU A 87 -9.59 21.06 3.45
CA GLU A 87 -9.24 22.47 3.69
C GLU A 87 -8.38 23.07 2.56
N THR A 88 -7.43 22.28 2.05
CA THR A 88 -6.37 22.77 1.15
C THR A 88 -6.37 22.11 -0.21
N ASN A 89 -7.20 21.07 -0.40
CA ASN A 89 -7.20 20.18 -1.56
C ASN A 89 -5.84 19.49 -1.83
N LYS A 90 -4.99 19.42 -0.80
CA LYS A 90 -3.67 18.78 -0.90
C LYS A 90 -3.82 17.26 -0.85
N LEU A 91 -3.19 16.56 -1.80
CA LEU A 91 -3.09 15.11 -1.80
C LEU A 91 -2.19 14.64 -0.65
N VAL A 92 -2.64 13.64 0.09
CA VAL A 92 -1.90 13.02 1.20
C VAL A 92 -2.06 11.50 1.16
N THR A 93 -1.03 10.79 1.60
CA THR A 93 -1.10 9.36 1.88
C THR A 93 -1.75 9.18 3.25
N VAL A 94 -2.91 8.55 3.27
CA VAL A 94 -3.64 8.29 4.53
C VAL A 94 -3.06 7.07 5.23
N LYS A 95 -2.80 6.04 4.45
CA LYS A 95 -2.24 4.78 4.95
C LYS A 95 -1.48 4.07 3.83
N GLU A 96 -0.40 3.44 4.20
CA GLU A 96 0.36 2.52 3.36
C GLU A 96 0.63 1.23 4.11
N GLY A 97 0.92 0.16 3.39
CA GLY A 97 1.20 -1.12 3.99
C GLY A 97 1.86 -2.09 3.02
N THR A 98 2.32 -3.19 3.61
CA THR A 98 2.98 -4.27 2.87
C THR A 98 2.40 -5.60 3.33
N VAL A 99 2.05 -6.46 2.36
CA VAL A 99 1.59 -7.82 2.60
C VAL A 99 2.49 -8.79 1.86
N LYS A 100 2.94 -9.84 2.53
CA LYS A 100 3.68 -10.94 1.91
C LYS A 100 2.72 -12.04 1.50
N ALA A 101 2.93 -12.63 0.34
CA ALA A 101 2.12 -13.70 -0.19
C ALA A 101 2.99 -14.82 -0.78
N LYS A 102 2.42 -16.03 -0.79
CA LYS A 102 2.89 -17.16 -1.54
C LYS A 102 1.83 -17.51 -2.57
N ILE A 103 2.23 -17.75 -3.81
CA ILE A 103 1.30 -18.09 -4.88
C ILE A 103 1.80 -19.37 -5.52
N GLU A 104 0.94 -20.39 -5.57
CA GLU A 104 1.28 -21.64 -6.24
C GLU A 104 1.36 -21.47 -7.76
N ALA A 105 1.96 -22.44 -8.45
CA ALA A 105 2.03 -22.44 -9.90
C ALA A 105 0.65 -22.43 -10.53
N LEU A 106 0.45 -21.64 -11.59
CA LEU A 106 -0.82 -21.57 -12.36
C LEU A 106 -2.03 -21.33 -11.45
N SER A 107 -1.89 -20.52 -10.41
CA SER A 107 -2.94 -20.30 -9.41
C SER A 107 -3.17 -18.83 -9.11
N THR A 108 -4.28 -18.56 -8.44
CA THR A 108 -4.70 -17.24 -8.02
C THR A 108 -4.77 -17.18 -6.49
N THR A 109 -4.26 -16.09 -5.91
CA THR A 109 -4.31 -15.84 -4.45
C THR A 109 -4.79 -14.42 -4.20
N SER A 110 -5.64 -14.23 -3.19
CA SER A 110 -6.08 -12.89 -2.78
C SER A 110 -5.47 -12.49 -1.46
N VAL A 111 -5.01 -11.25 -1.37
CA VAL A 111 -4.50 -10.62 -0.16
C VAL A 111 -5.30 -9.35 0.14
N LYS A 112 -5.54 -9.08 1.43
CA LYS A 112 -6.28 -7.90 1.87
C LYS A 112 -5.34 -6.93 2.58
N GLY A 113 -5.44 -5.65 2.20
CA GLY A 113 -4.88 -4.55 2.96
C GLY A 113 -5.65 -4.30 4.26
N GLU A 114 -5.12 -3.45 5.11
CA GLU A 114 -5.83 -3.02 6.31
C GLU A 114 -7.04 -2.14 5.96
N LYS A 115 -8.05 -2.14 6.83
CA LYS A 115 -9.15 -1.19 6.74
C LYS A 115 -8.68 0.20 7.09
N VAL A 116 -9.06 1.19 6.27
CA VAL A 116 -8.73 2.60 6.46
C VAL A 116 -10.01 3.40 6.59
N ILE A 117 -10.09 4.23 7.62
CA ILE A 117 -11.23 5.11 7.88
C ILE A 117 -10.81 6.55 7.58
N ILE A 118 -11.51 7.20 6.64
CA ILE A 118 -11.29 8.56 6.19
C ILE A 118 -12.50 9.38 6.58
N LYS A 119 -12.28 10.48 7.32
CA LYS A 119 -13.37 11.32 7.83
C LYS A 119 -13.23 12.74 7.29
N GLY A 120 -14.33 13.28 6.81
CA GLY A 120 -14.39 14.64 6.31
C GLY A 120 -15.72 15.31 6.60
N THR A 121 -15.64 16.61 6.78
CA THR A 121 -16.79 17.49 6.97
C THR A 121 -16.71 18.61 5.94
N PRO A 122 -17.70 18.77 5.05
CA PRO A 122 -17.68 19.83 4.05
C PRO A 122 -17.87 21.21 4.72
N LYS A 123 -17.47 22.27 4.01
CA LYS A 123 -17.78 23.64 4.41
C LYS A 123 -19.29 23.78 4.59
N HIS A 124 -19.71 24.36 5.72
CA HIS A 124 -21.12 24.48 6.06
C HIS A 124 -21.42 25.66 6.96
N THR A 125 -22.69 25.99 7.07
CA THR A 125 -23.17 27.02 8.00
C THR A 125 -23.91 26.37 9.15
N VAL A 126 -23.52 26.73 10.36
CA VAL A 126 -24.23 26.33 11.60
C VAL A 126 -25.14 27.48 12.05
N VAL A 127 -26.40 27.19 12.20
CA VAL A 127 -27.38 28.14 12.75
C VAL A 127 -27.69 27.81 14.21
N THR A 128 -27.38 28.72 15.09
CA THR A 128 -27.69 28.61 16.52
C THR A 128 -28.83 29.54 16.88
N ARG A 129 -29.88 29.01 17.49
CA ARG A 129 -30.98 29.78 17.99
C ARG A 129 -30.82 30.03 19.49
N LYS A 130 -30.67 31.28 19.87
CA LYS A 130 -30.66 31.70 21.29
C LYS A 130 -31.94 32.44 21.61
N THR A 131 -32.51 32.18 22.77
CA THR A 131 -33.65 32.95 23.28
C THR A 131 -33.15 33.82 24.42
N THR A 132 -33.19 35.13 24.23
CA THR A 132 -32.85 36.12 25.28
C THR A 132 -34.04 37.02 25.50
N ASN A 133 -34.49 37.13 26.76
CA ASN A 133 -35.67 37.95 27.16
C ASN A 133 -36.94 37.62 26.35
N GLY A 134 -37.21 36.33 26.10
CA GLY A 134 -38.39 35.89 25.35
C GLY A 134 -38.33 36.11 23.83
N LYS A 135 -37.27 36.74 23.28
CA LYS A 135 -37.06 36.94 21.84
C LYS A 135 -36.07 35.92 21.31
N ALA A 136 -36.46 35.19 20.25
CA ALA A 136 -35.59 34.30 19.56
C ALA A 136 -34.62 35.07 18.65
N GLN A 137 -33.34 34.87 18.83
CA GLN A 137 -32.28 35.41 17.96
C GLN A 137 -31.51 34.26 17.30
N ASN A 138 -31.46 34.26 15.99
CA ASN A 138 -30.67 33.33 15.23
C ASN A 138 -29.29 33.94 14.95
N SER A 139 -28.23 33.17 15.23
CA SER A 139 -26.88 33.51 14.79
C SER A 139 -26.40 32.42 13.84
N SER A 140 -25.73 32.80 12.77
CA SER A 140 -25.13 31.88 11.82
C SER A 140 -23.61 32.01 11.81
N LYS A 141 -22.91 30.88 11.77
CA LYS A 141 -21.47 30.81 11.70
C LYS A 141 -21.07 29.90 10.55
N ASN A 142 -20.20 30.37 9.67
CA ASN A 142 -19.61 29.53 8.62
C ASN A 142 -18.44 28.73 9.19
N GLU A 143 -18.51 27.42 9.06
CA GLU A 143 -17.44 26.49 9.41
C GLU A 143 -16.72 26.06 8.13
N ALA A 144 -15.38 26.08 8.17
CA ALA A 144 -14.56 25.62 7.05
C ALA A 144 -14.69 24.10 6.88
N ALA A 145 -14.38 23.62 5.68
CA ALA A 145 -14.24 22.19 5.46
C ALA A 145 -13.07 21.64 6.30
N THR A 146 -13.21 20.45 6.86
CA THR A 146 -12.18 19.81 7.70
C THR A 146 -12.07 18.33 7.40
N GLY A 147 -10.88 17.77 7.66
CA GLY A 147 -10.61 16.35 7.45
C GLY A 147 -10.23 16.01 6.00
N GLU A 148 -10.55 14.80 5.60
CA GLU A 148 -10.05 14.21 4.38
C GLU A 148 -11.17 13.55 3.57
N GLU A 149 -11.01 13.51 2.26
CA GLU A 149 -11.89 12.80 1.33
C GLU A 149 -11.08 11.81 0.51
N TYR A 150 -11.55 10.58 0.42
CA TYR A 150 -10.89 9.54 -0.37
C TYR A 150 -10.68 9.98 -1.82
N TYR A 151 -9.47 9.80 -2.30
CA TYR A 151 -9.09 10.12 -3.69
C TYR A 151 -8.80 8.87 -4.50
N GLY A 152 -7.99 7.93 -3.95
CA GLY A 152 -7.61 6.77 -4.72
C GLY A 152 -6.63 5.85 -4.00
N TYR A 153 -6.08 4.92 -4.77
CA TYR A 153 -5.09 3.95 -4.29
C TYR A 153 -3.98 3.73 -5.32
N ALA A 154 -2.86 3.18 -4.85
CA ALA A 154 -1.83 2.55 -5.66
C ALA A 154 -1.42 1.22 -5.04
N VAL A 155 -1.05 0.25 -5.89
CA VAL A 155 -0.57 -1.08 -5.51
C VAL A 155 0.62 -1.44 -6.41
N ALA A 156 1.68 -1.96 -5.82
CA ALA A 156 2.85 -2.48 -6.52
C ALA A 156 3.18 -3.89 -6.04
N VAL A 157 3.42 -4.80 -6.97
CA VAL A 157 3.71 -6.21 -6.71
C VAL A 157 5.16 -6.50 -7.06
N TYR A 158 5.88 -7.06 -6.11
CA TYR A 158 7.29 -7.44 -6.26
C TYR A 158 7.45 -8.94 -6.04
N ALA A 159 8.45 -9.54 -6.71
CA ALA A 159 8.96 -10.85 -6.34
C ALA A 159 10.49 -10.86 -6.47
N GLY A 160 11.19 -11.37 -5.46
CA GLY A 160 12.66 -11.32 -5.42
C GLY A 160 13.22 -9.90 -5.49
N GLY A 161 12.47 -8.88 -5.04
CA GLY A 161 12.86 -7.47 -5.13
C GLY A 161 12.63 -6.80 -6.49
N VAL A 162 12.16 -7.53 -7.49
CA VAL A 162 11.84 -7.01 -8.83
C VAL A 162 10.37 -6.61 -8.89
N LEU A 163 10.07 -5.41 -9.41
CA LEU A 163 8.70 -4.96 -9.68
C LEU A 163 8.12 -5.78 -10.84
N LEU A 164 7.01 -6.44 -10.60
CA LEU A 164 6.31 -7.27 -11.58
C LEU A 164 5.08 -6.58 -12.17
N ASP A 165 4.32 -5.89 -11.33
CA ASP A 165 3.09 -5.21 -11.72
C ASP A 165 2.84 -3.99 -10.84
N GLU A 166 2.27 -2.94 -11.41
CA GLU A 166 1.87 -1.72 -10.71
C GLU A 166 0.52 -1.26 -11.24
N THR A 167 -0.42 -1.03 -10.34
CA THR A 167 -1.76 -0.54 -10.69
C THR A 167 -2.19 0.55 -9.73
N SER A 168 -2.94 1.51 -10.23
CA SER A 168 -3.47 2.63 -9.44
C SER A 168 -4.82 3.09 -9.97
N SER A 169 -5.63 3.69 -9.10
CA SER A 169 -6.91 4.30 -9.50
C SER A 169 -6.75 5.57 -10.35
N HIS A 170 -5.58 6.23 -10.26
CA HIS A 170 -5.24 7.43 -11.02
C HIS A 170 -3.76 7.37 -11.44
N PRO A 171 -3.42 7.76 -12.68
CA PRO A 171 -2.05 7.66 -13.20
C PRO A 171 -0.99 8.44 -12.41
N SER A 172 -1.42 9.46 -11.65
CA SER A 172 -0.54 10.27 -10.80
C SER A 172 -0.16 9.62 -9.47
N LEU A 173 -0.86 8.54 -9.06
CA LEU A 173 -0.60 7.85 -7.82
C LEU A 173 0.43 6.76 -8.03
N LYS A 174 1.47 6.74 -7.18
CA LYS A 174 2.55 5.76 -7.23
C LYS A 174 2.95 5.35 -5.83
N ILE A 175 3.43 4.12 -5.68
CA ILE A 175 4.08 3.66 -4.45
C ILE A 175 5.50 4.24 -4.42
N GLU A 176 5.85 4.93 -3.35
CA GLU A 176 7.23 5.35 -3.13
C GLU A 176 8.14 4.13 -2.95
N LYS A 177 9.31 4.17 -3.60
CA LYS A 177 10.26 3.05 -3.64
C LYS A 177 11.02 2.90 -2.33
#